data_e3d70e95905c99fe0a798e33db881d9e
#
_entry.id   e3d70e95905c99fe0a798e33db881d9e
#
_cell.length_a   1.000
_cell.length_b   1.000
_cell.length_c   1.000
_cell.angle_alpha   90.00
_cell.angle_beta   90.00
_cell.angle_gamma   90.00
#
_symmetry.space_group_name_H-M   'P 1'
#
loop_
_entity.id
_entity.type
_entity.pdbx_description
1 polymer ?
#
loop_
_entity_poly.entity_id
_entity_poly.type
_entity_poly.pdbx_seq_one_letter_code
_entity_poly.pdbx_strand_id
1 'polypeptide(L)'
;IAKRLSDKFYVIAVDLRNHGDSPWFDSHNYYDMAEDLVEVITSLNIRPNIIGHSMGGKAAMVLALKNPNLVNRLLIADIAPVKYEHDQSKFIEAMQKVDLSKVEKRSEAIMALSNFVEDKSLQNFFTQSLDLKTKSWKLNLDILSSEMHKILDFPKIDGKFSGHTLFFKGEKSEYIR
;
A
#
# COMPACT_ATOMS: atom_id res chain seq x y z
N ILE A 1 3.88 -9.87 9.82
CA ILE A 1 5.05 -10.27 9.02
C ILE A 1 6.31 -9.69 9.66
N ALA A 2 6.46 -8.36 9.77
CA ALA A 2 7.66 -7.69 10.29
C ALA A 2 8.16 -8.30 11.60
N LYS A 3 7.28 -8.45 12.62
CA LYS A 3 7.63 -9.05 13.91
C LYS A 3 8.23 -10.46 13.82
N ARG A 4 7.82 -11.28 12.83
CA ARG A 4 8.38 -12.63 12.64
C ARG A 4 9.69 -12.62 11.86
N LEU A 5 9.88 -11.63 11.01
CA LEU A 5 11.11 -11.49 10.25
C LEU A 5 12.23 -10.85 11.07
N SER A 6 11.90 -10.01 12.05
CA SER A 6 12.88 -9.31 12.89
C SER A 6 13.76 -10.24 13.75
N ASP A 7 13.36 -11.51 13.91
CA ASP A 7 14.19 -12.52 14.57
C ASP A 7 15.45 -12.87 13.73
N LYS A 8 15.43 -12.62 12.42
CA LYS A 8 16.50 -13.02 11.48
C LYS A 8 17.01 -11.89 10.60
N PHE A 9 16.27 -10.80 10.49
CA PHE A 9 16.58 -9.70 9.58
C PHE A 9 16.41 -8.35 10.28
N TYR A 10 17.19 -7.37 9.84
CA TYR A 10 16.87 -5.99 10.12
C TYR A 10 15.70 -5.59 9.21
N VAL A 11 14.53 -5.32 9.80
CA VAL A 11 13.30 -5.08 9.05
C VAL A 11 12.95 -3.59 9.09
N ILE A 12 12.79 -3.01 7.91
CA ILE A 12 12.32 -1.65 7.72
C ILE A 12 10.90 -1.74 7.15
N ALA A 13 9.93 -1.21 7.87
CA ALA A 13 8.57 -1.03 7.38
C ALA A 13 8.40 0.43 6.94
N VAL A 14 7.95 0.63 5.70
CA VAL A 14 7.79 1.96 5.10
C VAL A 14 6.30 2.23 4.93
N ASP A 15 5.84 3.35 5.45
CA ASP A 15 4.56 3.92 5.03
C ASP A 15 4.79 4.61 3.68
N LEU A 16 4.03 4.26 2.66
CA LEU A 16 4.12 4.95 1.36
C LEU A 16 3.51 6.35 1.47
N ARG A 17 3.86 7.25 0.53
CA ARG A 17 3.26 8.59 0.47
C ARG A 17 1.75 8.53 0.64
N ASN A 18 1.16 9.53 1.28
CA ASN A 18 -0.27 9.63 1.57
C ASN A 18 -0.81 8.56 2.54
N HIS A 19 0.07 7.80 3.21
CA HIS A 19 -0.28 6.78 4.19
C HIS A 19 0.52 6.94 5.47
N GLY A 20 -0.08 6.54 6.59
CA GLY A 20 0.59 6.42 7.88
C GLY A 20 1.17 7.74 8.38
N ASP A 21 2.44 7.69 8.76
CA ASP A 21 3.20 8.85 9.24
C ASP A 21 4.04 9.52 8.12
N SER A 22 3.98 9.00 6.89
CA SER A 22 4.66 9.59 5.73
C SER A 22 3.96 10.87 5.24
N PRO A 23 4.72 11.79 4.60
CA PRO A 23 4.17 13.04 4.09
C PRO A 23 3.01 12.84 3.11
N TRP A 24 2.09 13.80 3.11
CA TRP A 24 1.01 13.89 2.15
C TRP A 24 1.43 14.75 0.96
N PHE A 25 1.11 14.27 -0.24
CA PHE A 25 1.41 14.90 -1.52
C PHE A 25 0.14 14.98 -2.37
N ASP A 26 0.14 15.87 -3.36
CA ASP A 26 -0.96 16.04 -4.31
C ASP A 26 -0.95 15.00 -5.45
N SER A 27 -0.09 13.99 -5.35
CA SER A 27 0.03 12.90 -6.32
C SER A 27 0.15 11.55 -5.65
N HIS A 28 -0.40 10.52 -6.31
CA HIS A 28 -0.34 9.15 -5.83
C HIS A 28 -0.27 8.18 -7.01
N ASN A 29 0.93 7.87 -7.46
CA ASN A 29 1.20 6.95 -8.56
C ASN A 29 2.47 6.14 -8.30
N TYR A 30 2.67 5.08 -9.07
CA TYR A 30 3.79 4.17 -8.84
C TYR A 30 5.16 4.73 -9.17
N TYR A 31 5.26 5.72 -10.05
CA TYR A 31 6.53 6.37 -10.32
C TYR A 31 7.01 7.16 -9.10
N ASP A 32 6.12 7.95 -8.54
CA ASP A 32 6.42 8.77 -7.36
C ASP A 32 6.72 7.89 -6.14
N MET A 33 5.94 6.81 -5.93
CA MET A 33 6.22 5.86 -4.85
C MET A 33 7.58 5.18 -5.02
N ALA A 34 7.98 4.87 -6.24
CA ALA A 34 9.28 4.28 -6.51
C ALA A 34 10.42 5.27 -6.22
N GLU A 35 10.26 6.56 -6.56
CA GLU A 35 11.24 7.60 -6.22
C GLU A 35 11.36 7.79 -4.70
N ASP A 36 10.25 7.80 -3.96
CA ASP A 36 10.28 7.83 -2.48
C ASP A 36 11.09 6.64 -1.92
N LEU A 37 10.87 5.46 -2.47
CA LEU A 37 11.63 4.27 -2.06
C LEU A 37 13.11 4.35 -2.42
N VAL A 38 13.47 4.99 -3.54
CA VAL A 38 14.87 5.30 -3.90
C VAL A 38 15.49 6.19 -2.84
N GLU A 39 14.80 7.25 -2.41
CA GLU A 39 15.30 8.13 -1.34
C GLU A 39 15.56 7.37 -0.05
N VAL A 40 14.60 6.55 0.40
CA VAL A 40 14.77 5.74 1.62
C VAL A 40 15.97 4.80 1.51
N ILE A 41 16.09 4.05 0.42
CA ILE A 41 17.17 3.08 0.21
C ILE A 41 18.52 3.79 0.15
N THR A 42 18.59 4.91 -0.52
CA THR A 42 19.83 5.69 -0.69
C THR A 42 20.25 6.35 0.63
N SER A 43 19.29 6.95 1.35
CA SER A 43 19.58 7.59 2.65
C SER A 43 20.10 6.59 3.69
N LEU A 44 19.63 5.35 3.63
CA LEU A 44 20.10 4.27 4.50
C LEU A 44 21.37 3.57 3.98
N ASN A 45 21.80 3.90 2.77
CA ASN A 45 22.95 3.28 2.09
C ASN A 45 22.89 1.74 2.10
N ILE A 46 21.74 1.19 1.70
CA ILE A 46 21.48 -0.26 1.70
C ILE A 46 21.09 -0.77 0.31
N ARG A 47 21.18 -2.09 0.13
CA ARG A 47 20.59 -2.82 -1.01
C ARG A 47 19.65 -3.90 -0.46
N PRO A 48 18.37 -3.59 -0.19
CA PRO A 48 17.47 -4.45 0.53
C PRO A 48 16.93 -5.62 -0.30
N ASN A 49 16.44 -6.64 0.39
CA ASN A 49 15.41 -7.51 -0.12
C ASN A 49 14.06 -6.80 0.12
N ILE A 50 13.23 -6.69 -0.89
CA ILE A 50 11.96 -5.96 -0.81
C ILE A 50 10.80 -6.94 -0.81
N ILE A 51 9.85 -6.72 0.09
CA ILE A 51 8.57 -7.41 0.15
C ILE A 51 7.48 -6.38 -0.10
N GLY A 52 6.70 -6.57 -1.16
CA GLY A 52 5.56 -5.72 -1.47
C GLY A 52 4.28 -6.54 -1.59
N HIS A 53 3.20 -6.06 -0.98
CA HIS A 53 1.86 -6.65 -1.09
C HIS A 53 0.93 -5.67 -1.79
N SER A 54 0.12 -6.16 -2.74
CA SER A 54 -0.89 -5.36 -3.45
C SER A 54 -0.27 -4.08 -4.06
N MET A 55 -0.77 -2.89 -3.72
CA MET A 55 -0.21 -1.60 -4.14
C MET A 55 1.29 -1.49 -3.86
N GLY A 56 1.74 -1.88 -2.66
CA GLY A 56 3.16 -1.92 -2.31
C GLY A 56 3.97 -2.89 -3.19
N GLY A 57 3.34 -3.96 -3.68
CA GLY A 57 3.94 -4.87 -4.66
C GLY A 57 4.16 -4.22 -6.01
N LYS A 58 3.19 -3.45 -6.52
CA LYS A 58 3.35 -2.68 -7.77
C LYS A 58 4.42 -1.60 -7.63
N ALA A 59 4.44 -0.85 -6.52
CA ALA A 59 5.49 0.13 -6.25
C ALA A 59 6.89 -0.51 -6.23
N ALA A 60 7.04 -1.66 -5.58
CA ALA A 60 8.28 -2.43 -5.54
C ALA A 60 8.71 -2.95 -6.93
N MET A 61 7.76 -3.37 -7.77
CA MET A 61 8.04 -3.76 -9.15
C MET A 61 8.53 -2.58 -9.98
N VAL A 62 7.90 -1.42 -9.87
CA VAL A 62 8.33 -0.20 -10.58
C VAL A 62 9.72 0.23 -10.14
N LEU A 63 10.00 0.23 -8.84
CA LEU A 63 11.34 0.48 -8.32
C LEU A 63 12.37 -0.49 -8.92
N ALA A 64 12.10 -1.80 -8.91
CA ALA A 64 13.03 -2.81 -9.41
C ALA A 64 13.28 -2.70 -10.92
N LEU A 65 12.26 -2.30 -11.70
CA LEU A 65 12.39 -2.10 -13.14
C LEU A 65 13.18 -0.83 -13.49
N LYS A 66 12.96 0.27 -12.75
CA LYS A 66 13.65 1.56 -12.99
C LYS A 66 15.07 1.58 -12.40
N ASN A 67 15.23 0.99 -11.23
CA ASN A 67 16.46 1.06 -10.44
C ASN A 67 16.95 -0.35 -10.01
N PRO A 68 17.22 -1.26 -10.97
CA PRO A 68 17.50 -2.67 -10.67
C PRO A 68 18.70 -2.87 -9.74
N ASN A 69 19.66 -1.95 -9.77
CA ASN A 69 20.88 -2.04 -8.95
C ASN A 69 20.61 -1.74 -7.46
N LEU A 70 19.50 -1.08 -7.11
CA LEU A 70 19.14 -0.77 -5.73
C LEU A 70 18.42 -1.94 -5.03
N VAL A 71 17.93 -2.91 -5.77
CA VAL A 71 17.15 -4.04 -5.23
C VAL A 71 17.99 -5.31 -5.26
N ASN A 72 18.08 -6.01 -4.13
CA ASN A 72 18.77 -7.29 -4.07
C ASN A 72 17.86 -8.44 -4.51
N ARG A 73 16.71 -8.61 -3.85
CA ARG A 73 15.69 -9.61 -4.16
C ARG A 73 14.31 -9.00 -4.03
N LEU A 74 13.34 -9.53 -4.77
CA LEU A 74 11.99 -9.04 -4.79
C LEU A 74 11.00 -10.15 -4.45
N LEU A 75 10.11 -9.88 -3.50
CA LEU A 75 9.00 -10.75 -3.16
C LEU A 75 7.71 -9.96 -3.33
N ILE A 76 6.85 -10.41 -4.23
CA ILE A 76 5.56 -9.80 -4.55
C ILE A 76 4.46 -10.70 -4.04
N ALA A 77 3.59 -10.16 -3.20
CA ALA A 77 2.48 -10.88 -2.63
C ALA A 77 1.15 -10.38 -3.22
N ASP A 78 0.45 -11.29 -3.83
CA ASP A 78 -0.95 -11.23 -4.24
C ASP A 78 -1.30 -10.07 -5.18
N ILE A 79 -0.43 -9.75 -6.12
CA ILE A 79 -0.64 -8.74 -7.15
C ILE A 79 0.19 -9.03 -8.40
N ALA A 80 -0.29 -8.65 -9.58
CA ALA A 80 0.42 -8.74 -10.85
C ALA A 80 0.65 -7.35 -11.46
N PRO A 81 1.65 -7.18 -12.38
CA PRO A 81 1.93 -5.92 -13.06
C PRO A 81 0.93 -5.68 -14.21
N VAL A 82 -0.36 -5.64 -13.88
CA VAL A 82 -1.45 -5.47 -14.84
C VAL A 82 -2.46 -4.44 -14.35
N LYS A 83 -3.29 -3.94 -15.25
CA LYS A 83 -4.47 -3.15 -14.91
C LYS A 83 -5.57 -4.05 -14.33
N TYR A 84 -6.26 -3.55 -13.31
CA TYR A 84 -7.43 -4.16 -12.70
C TYR A 84 -8.67 -3.32 -12.97
N GLU A 85 -9.79 -4.00 -13.25
CA GLU A 85 -11.06 -3.33 -13.60
C GLU A 85 -11.99 -3.09 -12.40
N HIS A 86 -11.65 -3.66 -11.22
CA HIS A 86 -12.50 -3.50 -10.04
C HIS A 86 -12.29 -2.12 -9.41
N ASP A 87 -13.39 -1.42 -9.18
CA ASP A 87 -13.39 -0.12 -8.52
C ASP A 87 -13.34 -0.28 -6.99
N GLN A 88 -12.38 0.40 -6.37
CA GLN A 88 -12.23 0.47 -4.91
C GLN A 88 -12.63 1.84 -4.33
N SER A 89 -13.03 2.80 -5.15
CA SER A 89 -13.40 4.16 -4.73
C SER A 89 -14.52 4.15 -3.71
N LYS A 90 -15.45 3.20 -3.80
CA LYS A 90 -16.53 3.01 -2.82
C LYS A 90 -16.04 2.84 -1.38
N PHE A 91 -14.86 2.27 -1.17
CA PHE A 91 -14.30 2.10 0.17
C PHE A 91 -13.73 3.40 0.72
N ILE A 92 -13.12 4.21 -0.14
CA ILE A 92 -12.65 5.55 0.23
C ILE A 92 -13.85 6.42 0.59
N GLU A 93 -14.90 6.41 -0.24
CA GLU A 93 -16.14 7.13 0.06
C GLU A 93 -16.78 6.68 1.38
N ALA A 94 -16.76 5.38 1.66
CA ALA A 94 -17.25 4.85 2.92
C ALA A 94 -16.47 5.42 4.12
N MET A 95 -15.13 5.48 4.01
CA MET A 95 -14.29 6.06 5.05
C MET A 95 -14.53 7.56 5.23
N GLN A 96 -14.72 8.32 4.14
CA GLN A 96 -15.02 9.75 4.18
C GLN A 96 -16.38 10.06 4.82
N LYS A 97 -17.36 9.14 4.71
CA LYS A 97 -18.70 9.29 5.32
C LYS A 97 -18.73 9.04 6.83
N VAL A 98 -17.66 8.49 7.41
CA VAL A 98 -17.62 8.25 8.85
C VAL A 98 -17.37 9.56 9.61
N ASP A 99 -18.31 9.97 10.45
CA ASP A 99 -18.15 11.11 11.36
C ASP A 99 -17.21 10.75 12.53
N LEU A 100 -15.93 10.98 12.31
CA LEU A 100 -14.88 10.66 13.29
C LEU A 100 -14.98 11.51 14.58
N SER A 101 -15.68 12.64 14.58
CA SER A 101 -15.88 13.48 15.76
C SER A 101 -16.60 12.73 16.88
N LYS A 102 -17.46 11.77 16.51
CA LYS A 102 -18.26 10.93 17.41
C LYS A 102 -17.58 9.61 17.81
N VAL A 103 -16.36 9.37 17.31
CA VAL A 103 -15.65 8.12 17.54
C VAL A 103 -14.66 8.29 18.69
N GLU A 104 -14.83 7.52 19.75
CA GLU A 104 -13.91 7.47 20.91
C GLU A 104 -13.10 6.17 20.91
N LYS A 105 -13.64 5.11 20.30
CA LYS A 105 -13.01 3.77 20.24
C LYS A 105 -13.04 3.22 18.83
N ARG A 106 -12.06 2.40 18.50
CA ARG A 106 -11.97 1.74 17.20
C ARG A 106 -13.22 0.91 16.84
N SER A 107 -13.86 0.29 17.85
CA SER A 107 -15.10 -0.47 17.65
C SER A 107 -16.28 0.40 17.16
N GLU A 108 -16.31 1.67 17.56
CA GLU A 108 -17.34 2.60 17.08
C GLU A 108 -17.11 3.00 15.64
N ALA A 109 -15.84 3.17 15.22
CA ALA A 109 -15.51 3.38 13.81
C ALA A 109 -15.87 2.15 12.95
N ILE A 110 -15.63 0.93 13.45
CA ILE A 110 -16.04 -0.30 12.78
C ILE A 110 -17.56 -0.33 12.61
N MET A 111 -18.31 0.01 13.65
CA MET A 111 -19.77 0.07 13.61
C MET A 111 -20.26 1.14 12.61
N ALA A 112 -19.63 2.32 12.58
CA ALA A 112 -19.99 3.37 11.61
C ALA A 112 -19.71 2.90 10.17
N LEU A 113 -18.55 2.26 9.92
CA LEU A 113 -18.21 1.70 8.62
C LEU A 113 -19.15 0.58 8.18
N SER A 114 -19.74 -0.19 9.11
CA SER A 114 -20.66 -1.30 8.76
C SER A 114 -21.91 -0.85 8.02
N ASN A 115 -22.27 0.44 8.08
CA ASN A 115 -23.35 1.01 7.29
C ASN A 115 -23.03 1.13 5.79
N PHE A 116 -21.74 1.03 5.40
CA PHE A 116 -21.26 1.25 4.04
C PHE A 116 -20.44 0.07 3.50
N VAL A 117 -19.89 -0.75 4.37
CA VAL A 117 -19.01 -1.88 4.04
C VAL A 117 -19.48 -3.10 4.80
N GLU A 118 -19.98 -4.13 4.08
CA GLU A 118 -20.52 -5.34 4.70
C GLU A 118 -19.43 -6.28 5.27
N ASP A 119 -18.27 -6.35 4.60
CA ASP A 119 -17.18 -7.25 4.99
C ASP A 119 -16.48 -6.76 6.26
N LYS A 120 -16.59 -7.55 7.33
CA LYS A 120 -15.97 -7.27 8.63
C LYS A 120 -14.44 -7.22 8.56
N SER A 121 -13.81 -7.98 7.66
CA SER A 121 -12.36 -7.99 7.51
C SER A 121 -11.89 -6.66 6.93
N LEU A 122 -12.63 -6.12 5.95
CA LEU A 122 -12.36 -4.79 5.38
C LEU A 122 -12.61 -3.67 6.40
N GLN A 123 -13.70 -3.74 7.18
CA GLN A 123 -13.95 -2.77 8.27
C GLN A 123 -12.77 -2.74 9.26
N ASN A 124 -12.30 -3.90 9.70
CA ASN A 124 -11.14 -4.00 10.59
C ASN A 124 -9.85 -3.48 9.93
N PHE A 125 -9.66 -3.78 8.64
CA PHE A 125 -8.50 -3.33 7.89
C PHE A 125 -8.47 -1.80 7.78
N PHE A 126 -9.55 -1.16 7.36
CA PHE A 126 -9.61 0.29 7.21
C PHE A 126 -9.39 1.01 8.54
N THR A 127 -9.99 0.51 9.63
CA THR A 127 -9.83 1.14 10.94
C THR A 127 -8.41 1.03 11.52
N GLN A 128 -7.50 0.23 10.94
CA GLN A 128 -6.09 0.24 11.34
C GLN A 128 -5.42 1.58 11.06
N SER A 129 -5.88 2.30 10.02
CA SER A 129 -5.38 3.63 9.67
C SER A 129 -6.03 4.76 10.47
N LEU A 130 -6.93 4.47 11.41
CA LEU A 130 -7.56 5.48 12.25
C LEU A 130 -6.64 5.88 13.42
N ASP A 131 -6.34 7.17 13.50
CA ASP A 131 -5.77 7.79 14.69
C ASP A 131 -6.90 8.32 15.60
N LEU A 132 -7.06 7.67 16.75
CA LEU A 132 -8.08 8.05 17.74
C LEU A 132 -7.76 9.34 18.49
N LYS A 133 -6.48 9.75 18.55
CA LYS A 133 -6.07 10.97 19.26
C LYS A 133 -6.43 12.20 18.45
N THR A 134 -6.13 12.16 17.15
CA THR A 134 -6.42 13.26 16.22
C THR A 134 -7.80 13.15 15.60
N LYS A 135 -8.51 12.02 15.82
CA LYS A 135 -9.80 11.70 15.19
C LYS A 135 -9.75 11.85 13.67
N SER A 136 -8.71 11.30 13.06
CA SER A 136 -8.48 11.39 11.62
C SER A 136 -7.98 10.07 11.04
N TRP A 137 -8.22 9.88 9.75
CA TRP A 137 -7.59 8.81 9.01
C TRP A 137 -6.13 9.18 8.70
N LYS A 138 -5.19 8.27 8.95
CA LYS A 138 -3.80 8.38 8.51
C LYS A 138 -3.68 8.03 7.01
N LEU A 139 -4.59 8.53 6.23
CA LEU A 139 -4.68 8.34 4.78
C LEU A 139 -5.17 9.64 4.16
N ASN A 140 -4.49 10.11 3.12
CA ASN A 140 -4.94 11.25 2.32
C ASN A 140 -6.07 10.80 1.38
N LEU A 141 -7.28 10.61 1.93
CA LEU A 141 -8.41 10.00 1.22
C LEU A 141 -8.78 10.75 -0.06
N ASP A 142 -8.64 12.08 -0.10
CA ASP A 142 -8.99 12.88 -1.27
C ASP A 142 -8.07 12.59 -2.44
N ILE A 143 -6.77 12.54 -2.19
CA ILE A 143 -5.78 12.19 -3.22
C ILE A 143 -5.87 10.71 -3.58
N LEU A 144 -6.08 9.81 -2.63
CA LEU A 144 -6.27 8.38 -2.92
C LEU A 144 -7.51 8.15 -3.79
N SER A 145 -8.57 8.93 -3.60
CA SER A 145 -9.78 8.87 -4.43
C SER A 145 -9.51 9.36 -5.85
N SER A 146 -8.95 10.56 -5.99
CA SER A 146 -8.70 11.17 -7.31
C SER A 146 -7.69 10.39 -8.16
N GLU A 147 -6.69 9.78 -7.53
CA GLU A 147 -5.61 9.04 -8.17
C GLU A 147 -5.86 7.52 -8.28
N MET A 148 -7.03 7.03 -7.83
CA MET A 148 -7.36 5.60 -7.81
C MET A 148 -7.15 4.92 -9.17
N HIS A 149 -7.48 5.58 -10.26
CA HIS A 149 -7.31 5.06 -11.62
C HIS A 149 -5.84 4.72 -11.94
N LYS A 150 -4.86 5.46 -11.39
CA LYS A 150 -3.43 5.16 -11.53
C LYS A 150 -3.01 3.97 -10.68
N ILE A 151 -3.64 3.79 -9.53
CA ILE A 151 -3.36 2.67 -8.61
C ILE A 151 -3.91 1.35 -9.15
N LEU A 152 -5.05 1.39 -9.82
CA LEU A 152 -5.62 0.20 -10.46
C LEU A 152 -4.81 -0.23 -11.68
N ASP A 153 -4.10 0.68 -12.33
CA ASP A 153 -3.26 0.40 -13.49
C ASP A 153 -1.85 -0.09 -13.12
N PHE A 154 -1.06 -0.43 -14.12
CA PHE A 154 0.38 -0.63 -14.00
C PHE A 154 1.07 0.14 -15.13
N PRO A 155 2.07 1.00 -14.84
CA PRO A 155 2.69 1.84 -15.85
C PRO A 155 3.52 1.01 -16.83
N LYS A 156 3.53 1.44 -18.09
CA LYS A 156 4.44 0.87 -19.09
C LYS A 156 5.86 1.31 -18.79
N ILE A 157 6.73 0.34 -18.51
CA ILE A 157 8.13 0.58 -18.18
C ILE A 157 9.00 -0.31 -19.06
N ASP A 158 9.87 0.31 -19.82
CA ASP A 158 10.92 -0.39 -20.54
C ASP A 158 12.07 -0.64 -19.56
N GLY A 159 12.14 -1.85 -19.05
CA GLY A 159 13.15 -2.23 -18.06
C GLY A 159 13.13 -3.72 -17.75
N LYS A 160 14.23 -4.18 -17.16
CA LYS A 160 14.37 -5.57 -16.73
C LYS A 160 15.02 -5.62 -15.36
N PHE A 161 14.42 -6.38 -14.46
CA PHE A 161 15.04 -6.78 -13.21
C PHE A 161 15.50 -8.23 -13.32
N SER A 162 16.81 -8.46 -13.21
CA SER A 162 17.43 -9.80 -13.31
C SER A 162 17.70 -10.44 -11.96
N GLY A 163 17.33 -9.77 -10.86
CA GLY A 163 17.45 -10.31 -9.51
C GLY A 163 16.41 -11.41 -9.23
N HIS A 164 16.67 -12.18 -8.18
CA HIS A 164 15.72 -13.21 -7.75
C HIS A 164 14.37 -12.57 -7.40
N THR A 165 13.33 -13.03 -8.07
CA THR A 165 11.96 -12.56 -7.86
C THR A 165 11.05 -13.73 -7.53
N LEU A 166 10.22 -13.57 -6.49
CA LEU A 166 9.24 -14.55 -6.08
C LEU A 166 7.86 -13.89 -6.04
N PHE A 167 6.88 -14.50 -6.71
CA PHE A 167 5.48 -14.12 -6.63
C PHE A 167 4.73 -15.12 -5.77
N PHE A 168 4.04 -14.60 -4.75
CA PHE A 168 3.08 -15.37 -3.96
C PHE A 168 1.66 -15.02 -4.37
N LYS A 169 0.83 -16.05 -4.49
CA LYS A 169 -0.60 -15.91 -4.72
C LYS A 169 -1.35 -16.53 -3.55
N GLY A 170 -2.36 -15.84 -3.05
CA GLY A 170 -3.35 -16.45 -2.16
C GLY A 170 -4.13 -17.53 -2.92
N GLU A 171 -4.35 -18.68 -2.30
CA GLU A 171 -5.03 -19.83 -2.95
C GLU A 171 -6.40 -19.45 -3.54
N LYS A 172 -7.12 -18.55 -2.85
CA LYS A 172 -8.45 -18.05 -3.25
C LYS A 172 -8.41 -16.66 -3.89
N SER A 173 -7.23 -16.12 -4.14
CA SER A 173 -7.10 -14.78 -4.71
C SER A 173 -7.40 -14.78 -6.21
N GLU A 174 -8.12 -13.78 -6.65
CA GLU A 174 -8.42 -13.52 -8.06
C GLU A 174 -7.46 -12.49 -8.70
N TYR A 175 -6.54 -11.91 -7.91
CA TYR A 175 -5.61 -10.89 -8.38
C TYR A 175 -4.50 -11.42 -9.29
N ILE A 176 -4.18 -12.71 -9.21
CA ILE A 176 -3.21 -13.38 -10.09
C ILE A 176 -3.92 -14.57 -10.72
N ARG A 177 -4.07 -14.57 -12.03
CA ARG A 177 -4.67 -15.66 -12.83
C ARG A 177 -3.59 -16.45 -13.55
#